data_47140c7625a81997f7a22d841ba688f6
#
_entry.id   47140c7625a81997f7a22d841ba688f6
#
_cell.length_a   1.000
_cell.length_b   1.000
_cell.length_c   1.000
_cell.angle_alpha   90.00
_cell.angle_beta   90.00
_cell.angle_gamma   90.00
#
_symmetry.space_group_name_H-M   'P 1'
#
loop_
_entity.id
_entity.type
_entity.pdbx_description
1 polymer ?
#
loop_
_entity_poly.entity_id
_entity_poly.type
_entity_poly.pdbx_seq_one_letter_code
_entity_poly.pdbx_strand_id
1 'polypeptide(L)'
;MTDTLSPPRRASRERSDRGRLRSGDATPRVVDAEPGEDPRIRDRRRSVQADRRRRRRAVLFVALAVVVLVASAAALSRSAWFDVDRIVVDGPDGIDRDELRQASGIDRGDAMVDVDLAAARRSIMALPSVASARVEREWPGTIRVVFHAESPLAVLAGGERRVLIGRGGRVLAELAQDDPTPEGLPTVTVEDPSAVSELEVGSALPESLSSVVVVLEQLPEPLRSRSAGVTLDAGGNLSMALRADPALDGSDGTVELGPADELASKLLAAASIVAGARMECLDVLDVREPSRPTISRDRGCDPGPPTVGATTVPARTEPDGTARTADPRSGRTSTSTTTATRRTAAVSTTTAPGSTRRGSEPGAPG
;
A
#
# COMPACT_ATOMS: atom_id res chain seq x y z
N MET A 1 9.17 -33.02 7.59
CA MET A 1 9.46 -33.82 8.80
C MET A 1 8.23 -34.63 9.06
N THR A 2 8.37 -35.85 8.67
CA THR A 2 7.40 -36.96 8.64
C THR A 2 7.43 -37.68 9.96
N ASP A 3 6.30 -37.89 10.59
CA ASP A 3 6.20 -38.85 11.67
C ASP A 3 5.05 -39.82 11.40
N THR A 4 5.47 -41.02 11.11
CA THR A 4 4.68 -42.20 10.80
C THR A 4 4.46 -42.96 12.10
N LEU A 5 3.21 -43.17 12.54
CA LEU A 5 2.87 -44.06 13.66
C LEU A 5 2.09 -45.23 13.16
N SER A 6 2.73 -46.39 13.18
CA SER A 6 2.17 -47.71 12.94
C SER A 6 1.35 -48.25 14.14
N PRO A 7 0.32 -49.09 13.93
CA PRO A 7 -0.44 -49.74 14.99
C PRO A 7 0.17 -51.08 15.43
N PRO A 8 -0.10 -51.54 16.66
CA PRO A 8 0.48 -52.76 17.19
C PRO A 8 -0.30 -54.05 16.79
N ARG A 9 0.47 -55.05 16.50
CA ARG A 9 0.04 -56.44 16.26
C ARG A 9 -0.52 -57.10 17.51
N ARG A 10 -1.64 -57.81 17.38
CA ARG A 10 -2.14 -58.76 18.37
C ARG A 10 -1.56 -60.13 18.11
N ALA A 11 -0.95 -60.68 19.15
CA ALA A 11 -0.41 -62.03 19.20
C ALA A 11 -1.48 -63.09 19.42
N SER A 12 -1.29 -64.18 18.72
CA SER A 12 -1.96 -65.46 18.85
C SER A 12 -1.62 -66.09 20.19
N ARG A 13 -2.57 -66.75 20.81
CA ARG A 13 -2.30 -67.80 21.80
C ARG A 13 -3.17 -69.01 21.50
N GLU A 14 -2.50 -69.97 20.96
CA GLU A 14 -2.83 -71.37 20.99
C GLU A 14 -2.87 -71.86 22.41
N ARG A 15 -3.81 -72.70 22.76
CA ARG A 15 -3.59 -73.77 23.70
C ARG A 15 -4.61 -74.91 23.47
N SER A 16 -4.04 -76.02 23.01
CA SER A 16 -4.51 -77.39 23.00
C SER A 16 -4.90 -77.87 24.40
N ASP A 17 -5.95 -78.66 24.57
CA ASP A 17 -5.76 -79.86 25.32
C ASP A 17 -6.81 -80.94 24.97
N ARG A 18 -6.30 -82.14 25.04
CA ARG A 18 -6.89 -83.46 24.69
C ARG A 18 -7.76 -83.97 25.81
N GLY A 19 -8.83 -84.70 25.45
CA GLY A 19 -9.54 -85.55 26.42
C GLY A 19 -10.41 -86.56 25.73
N ARG A 20 -9.97 -87.74 25.80
CA ARG A 20 -10.36 -89.02 25.17
C ARG A 20 -11.53 -89.68 25.86
N LEU A 21 -12.35 -90.46 25.06
CA LEU A 21 -13.08 -91.71 25.38
C LEU A 21 -14.52 -91.60 25.97
N ARG A 22 -15.55 -92.08 25.35
CA ARG A 22 -15.87 -93.57 25.32
C ARG A 22 -17.14 -93.84 24.52
N SER A 23 -17.15 -94.92 23.83
CA SER A 23 -18.24 -95.59 23.11
C SER A 23 -19.51 -95.82 23.91
N GLY A 24 -20.61 -95.67 23.27
CA GLY A 24 -21.92 -96.17 23.69
C GLY A 24 -22.88 -96.09 22.51
N ASP A 25 -23.09 -97.29 21.91
CA ASP A 25 -24.06 -97.55 20.92
C ASP A 25 -25.47 -97.19 21.44
N ALA A 26 -26.09 -96.23 20.76
CA ALA A 26 -27.54 -96.13 20.75
C ALA A 26 -27.96 -95.33 19.52
N THR A 27 -28.47 -95.96 18.53
CA THR A 27 -29.14 -95.33 17.41
C THR A 27 -30.27 -94.40 17.87
N PRO A 28 -30.25 -93.14 17.69
CA PRO A 28 -31.44 -92.35 17.79
C PRO A 28 -32.05 -92.14 16.41
N ARG A 29 -33.28 -92.47 16.37
CA ARG A 29 -34.30 -92.23 15.34
C ARG A 29 -34.18 -90.75 14.89
N VAL A 30 -33.89 -90.55 13.64
CA VAL A 30 -33.95 -89.27 13.00
C VAL A 30 -35.41 -88.84 12.98
N VAL A 31 -35.73 -87.89 13.82
CA VAL A 31 -36.94 -87.09 13.69
C VAL A 31 -36.56 -85.92 12.85
N ASP A 32 -37.01 -85.90 11.62
CA ASP A 32 -36.92 -84.68 10.76
C ASP A 32 -37.71 -83.56 11.44
N ALA A 33 -37.00 -82.81 12.27
CA ALA A 33 -37.49 -81.54 12.76
C ALA A 33 -37.17 -80.47 11.65
N GLU A 34 -38.19 -80.09 10.90
CA GLU A 34 -38.15 -78.93 10.06
C GLU A 34 -37.54 -77.74 10.89
N PRO A 35 -36.58 -76.98 10.33
CA PRO A 35 -36.02 -75.84 11.03
C PRO A 35 -37.08 -74.76 11.14
N GLY A 36 -37.99 -74.92 12.07
CA GLY A 36 -38.88 -73.83 12.45
C GLY A 36 -38.04 -72.67 12.99
N GLU A 37 -37.85 -71.61 12.18
CA GLU A 37 -37.22 -70.38 12.66
C GLU A 37 -37.86 -69.96 13.98
N ASP A 38 -37.02 -69.86 15.03
CA ASP A 38 -37.45 -69.53 16.38
C ASP A 38 -38.21 -68.16 16.34
N PRO A 39 -39.47 -68.13 16.78
CA PRO A 39 -40.31 -66.94 16.74
C PRO A 39 -39.62 -65.71 17.39
N ARG A 40 -38.76 -65.96 18.39
CA ARG A 40 -37.98 -64.91 19.06
C ARG A 40 -36.95 -64.25 18.13
N ILE A 41 -36.43 -65.01 17.15
CA ILE A 41 -35.47 -64.47 16.15
C ILE A 41 -36.22 -63.67 15.10
N ARG A 42 -37.43 -64.08 14.70
CA ARG A 42 -38.28 -63.30 13.77
C ARG A 42 -38.69 -61.92 14.35
N ASP A 43 -39.07 -61.88 15.61
CA ASP A 43 -39.51 -60.69 16.28
C ASP A 43 -38.33 -59.67 16.49
N ARG A 44 -37.13 -60.19 16.80
CA ARG A 44 -35.93 -59.38 16.92
C ARG A 44 -35.48 -58.84 15.58
N ARG A 45 -35.61 -59.56 14.48
CA ARG A 45 -35.32 -59.04 13.12
C ARG A 45 -36.35 -58.04 12.69
N ARG A 46 -37.61 -58.15 13.03
CA ARG A 46 -38.68 -57.21 12.72
C ARG A 46 -38.50 -55.92 13.49
N SER A 47 -38.14 -55.96 14.77
CA SER A 47 -37.89 -54.77 15.59
C SER A 47 -36.66 -53.98 15.08
N VAL A 48 -35.55 -54.65 14.73
CA VAL A 48 -34.34 -53.95 14.19
C VAL A 48 -34.63 -53.34 12.81
N GLN A 49 -35.45 -53.98 11.98
CA GLN A 49 -35.83 -53.43 10.68
C GLN A 49 -36.77 -52.22 10.84
N ALA A 50 -37.71 -52.27 11.81
CA ALA A 50 -38.60 -51.18 12.11
C ALA A 50 -37.84 -49.95 12.65
N ASP A 51 -36.83 -50.13 13.53
CA ASP A 51 -35.99 -49.07 14.05
C ASP A 51 -35.10 -48.43 12.97
N ARG A 52 -34.56 -49.26 12.06
CA ARG A 52 -33.80 -48.75 10.90
C ARG A 52 -34.67 -47.93 9.96
N ARG A 53 -35.93 -48.36 9.73
CA ARG A 53 -36.89 -47.60 8.92
C ARG A 53 -37.33 -46.33 9.61
N ARG A 54 -37.53 -46.32 10.94
CA ARG A 54 -37.84 -45.11 11.71
C ARG A 54 -36.68 -44.13 11.69
N ARG A 55 -35.42 -44.58 11.90
CA ARG A 55 -34.24 -43.73 11.81
C ARG A 55 -34.05 -43.17 10.42
N ARG A 56 -34.21 -43.97 9.36
CA ARG A 56 -34.12 -43.45 7.98
C ARG A 56 -35.19 -42.41 7.69
N ARG A 57 -36.45 -42.66 8.14
CA ARG A 57 -37.54 -41.67 8.00
C ARG A 57 -37.23 -40.39 8.79
N ALA A 58 -36.75 -40.52 10.01
CA ALA A 58 -36.35 -39.35 10.81
C ALA A 58 -35.22 -38.56 10.14
N VAL A 59 -34.20 -39.24 9.60
CA VAL A 59 -33.12 -38.57 8.84
C VAL A 59 -33.65 -37.89 7.58
N LEU A 60 -34.57 -38.55 6.85
CA LEU A 60 -35.21 -37.96 5.68
C LEU A 60 -36.07 -36.75 6.04
N PHE A 61 -36.83 -36.80 7.15
CA PHE A 61 -37.60 -35.65 7.62
C PHE A 61 -36.72 -34.51 8.05
N VAL A 62 -35.61 -34.75 8.75
CA VAL A 62 -34.63 -33.72 9.13
C VAL A 62 -33.99 -33.12 7.87
N ALA A 63 -33.55 -33.95 6.92
CA ALA A 63 -32.96 -33.47 5.67
C ALA A 63 -33.99 -32.63 4.87
N LEU A 64 -35.24 -33.08 4.78
CA LEU A 64 -36.31 -32.31 4.12
C LEU A 64 -36.58 -30.98 4.85
N ALA A 65 -36.63 -31.00 6.19
CA ALA A 65 -36.83 -29.79 6.98
C ALA A 65 -35.68 -28.77 6.77
N VAL A 66 -34.43 -29.26 6.70
CA VAL A 66 -33.25 -28.41 6.37
C VAL A 66 -33.36 -27.84 4.96
N VAL A 67 -33.75 -28.64 3.97
CA VAL A 67 -33.95 -28.17 2.59
C VAL A 67 -35.03 -27.11 2.53
N VAL A 68 -36.17 -27.32 3.18
CA VAL A 68 -37.27 -26.36 3.25
C VAL A 68 -36.84 -25.10 3.96
N LEU A 69 -36.10 -25.19 5.05
CA LEU A 69 -35.57 -24.04 5.78
C LEU A 69 -34.62 -23.23 4.91
N VAL A 70 -33.67 -23.87 4.22
CA VAL A 70 -32.74 -23.22 3.31
C VAL A 70 -33.47 -22.58 2.13
N ALA A 71 -34.42 -23.28 1.52
CA ALA A 71 -35.25 -22.75 0.42
C ALA A 71 -36.10 -21.56 0.87
N SER A 72 -36.67 -21.61 2.06
CA SER A 72 -37.44 -20.50 2.64
C SER A 72 -36.51 -19.30 2.94
N ALA A 73 -35.35 -19.52 3.52
CA ALA A 73 -34.37 -18.47 3.76
C ALA A 73 -33.89 -17.83 2.44
N ALA A 74 -33.64 -18.63 1.40
CA ALA A 74 -33.27 -18.15 0.07
C ALA A 74 -34.42 -17.36 -0.61
N ALA A 75 -35.67 -17.77 -0.41
CA ALA A 75 -36.82 -17.06 -0.93
C ALA A 75 -37.04 -15.74 -0.17
N LEU A 76 -36.86 -15.72 1.15
CA LEU A 76 -36.95 -14.48 1.94
C LEU A 76 -35.83 -13.49 1.57
N SER A 77 -34.62 -13.99 1.37
CA SER A 77 -33.46 -13.12 1.01
C SER A 77 -33.61 -12.46 -0.37
N ARG A 78 -34.50 -12.95 -1.21
CA ARG A 78 -34.89 -12.37 -2.52
C ARG A 78 -36.26 -11.66 -2.46
N SER A 79 -36.77 -11.40 -1.29
CA SER A 79 -38.01 -10.63 -1.15
C SER A 79 -37.69 -9.14 -1.26
N ALA A 80 -38.69 -8.34 -1.69
CA ALA A 80 -38.57 -6.90 -1.80
C ALA A 80 -38.10 -6.16 -0.51
N TRP A 81 -38.05 -6.86 0.62
CA TRP A 81 -37.56 -6.32 1.89
C TRP A 81 -36.01 -6.31 1.97
N PHE A 82 -35.34 -6.99 1.06
CA PHE A 82 -33.89 -7.11 0.99
C PHE A 82 -33.36 -6.72 -0.39
N ASP A 83 -34.09 -5.86 -1.08
CA ASP A 83 -33.63 -5.26 -2.33
C ASP A 83 -32.82 -4.01 -2.04
N VAL A 84 -32.06 -3.55 -3.03
CA VAL A 84 -31.29 -2.29 -2.97
C VAL A 84 -32.28 -1.12 -3.04
N ASP A 85 -32.56 -0.50 -1.92
CA ASP A 85 -33.40 0.71 -1.84
C ASP A 85 -32.59 1.97 -2.13
N ARG A 86 -31.35 2.01 -1.65
CA ARG A 86 -30.50 3.19 -1.68
C ARG A 86 -29.04 2.86 -1.97
N ILE A 87 -28.44 3.66 -2.83
CA ILE A 87 -27.00 3.66 -3.08
C ILE A 87 -26.46 4.98 -2.52
N VAL A 88 -25.63 4.89 -1.48
CA VAL A 88 -24.96 6.03 -0.85
C VAL A 88 -23.54 6.09 -1.36
N VAL A 89 -23.16 7.24 -1.92
CA VAL A 89 -21.82 7.48 -2.44
C VAL A 89 -21.14 8.51 -1.56
N ASP A 90 -20.13 8.09 -0.83
CA ASP A 90 -19.34 8.92 0.09
C ASP A 90 -17.94 9.12 -0.47
N GLY A 91 -17.51 10.37 -0.58
CA GLY A 91 -16.19 10.75 -1.08
C GLY A 91 -16.07 12.25 -1.23
N PRO A 92 -14.92 12.73 -1.70
CA PRO A 92 -14.66 14.15 -1.91
C PRO A 92 -15.59 14.73 -2.98
N ASP A 93 -15.80 16.03 -2.91
CA ASP A 93 -16.52 16.75 -3.95
C ASP A 93 -15.67 16.88 -5.22
N GLY A 94 -16.30 17.04 -6.38
CA GLY A 94 -15.63 17.21 -7.67
C GLY A 94 -15.68 16.02 -8.61
N ILE A 95 -16.17 14.86 -8.14
CA ILE A 95 -16.47 13.71 -9.00
C ILE A 95 -17.96 13.53 -9.13
N ASP A 96 -18.45 13.25 -10.34
CA ASP A 96 -19.85 13.02 -10.59
C ASP A 96 -20.31 11.73 -9.89
N ARG A 97 -21.16 11.89 -8.89
CA ARG A 97 -21.73 10.78 -8.12
C ARG A 97 -22.66 9.90 -8.94
N ASP A 98 -23.24 10.44 -10.00
CA ASP A 98 -24.12 9.68 -10.90
C ASP A 98 -23.28 8.81 -11.83
N GLU A 99 -22.13 9.28 -12.29
CA GLU A 99 -21.14 8.47 -13.01
C GLU A 99 -20.67 7.27 -12.17
N LEU A 100 -20.37 7.50 -10.88
CA LEU A 100 -19.97 6.43 -9.96
C LEU A 100 -21.08 5.40 -9.72
N ARG A 101 -22.32 5.85 -9.60
CA ARG A 101 -23.49 4.95 -9.48
C ARG A 101 -23.66 4.12 -10.74
N GLN A 102 -23.58 4.75 -11.89
CA GLN A 102 -23.70 4.07 -13.17
C GLN A 102 -22.56 3.07 -13.38
N ALA A 103 -21.32 3.47 -13.08
CA ALA A 103 -20.16 2.60 -13.14
C ALA A 103 -20.24 1.40 -12.19
N SER A 104 -20.95 1.54 -11.05
CA SER A 104 -21.11 0.42 -10.10
C SER A 104 -21.89 -0.76 -10.71
N GLY A 105 -22.74 -0.51 -11.71
CA GLY A 105 -23.61 -1.53 -12.30
C GLY A 105 -24.63 -2.08 -11.32
N ILE A 106 -24.96 -1.34 -10.26
CA ILE A 106 -25.97 -1.73 -9.25
C ILE A 106 -27.18 -0.86 -9.43
N ASP A 107 -28.33 -1.50 -9.62
CA ASP A 107 -29.59 -0.80 -9.76
C ASP A 107 -30.45 -0.91 -8.49
N ARG A 108 -31.35 0.07 -8.32
CA ARG A 108 -32.37 -0.04 -7.28
C ARG A 108 -33.34 -1.15 -7.62
N GLY A 109 -33.65 -1.98 -6.63
CA GLY A 109 -34.49 -3.17 -6.81
C GLY A 109 -33.68 -4.44 -7.05
N ASP A 110 -32.37 -4.37 -7.20
CA ASP A 110 -31.53 -5.56 -7.21
C ASP A 110 -31.59 -6.27 -5.86
N ALA A 111 -31.65 -7.61 -5.88
CA ALA A 111 -31.59 -8.36 -4.63
C ALA A 111 -30.21 -8.19 -3.97
N MET A 112 -30.18 -7.65 -2.75
CA MET A 112 -28.95 -7.39 -1.99
C MET A 112 -28.00 -8.59 -1.94
N VAL A 113 -28.53 -9.82 -1.93
CA VAL A 113 -27.75 -11.06 -1.88
C VAL A 113 -27.00 -11.31 -3.19
N ASP A 114 -27.59 -10.94 -4.31
CA ASP A 114 -27.09 -11.25 -5.65
C ASP A 114 -26.12 -10.16 -6.19
N VAL A 115 -26.04 -9.00 -5.53
CA VAL A 115 -25.10 -7.92 -5.92
C VAL A 115 -23.65 -8.39 -5.80
N ASP A 116 -22.88 -8.35 -6.87
CA ASP A 116 -21.44 -8.59 -6.86
C ASP A 116 -20.66 -7.32 -6.50
N LEU A 117 -20.36 -7.15 -5.20
CA LEU A 117 -19.59 -6.00 -4.72
C LEU A 117 -18.18 -5.94 -5.30
N ALA A 118 -17.59 -7.08 -5.63
CA ALA A 118 -16.24 -7.12 -6.19
C ALA A 118 -16.25 -6.65 -7.65
N ALA A 119 -17.26 -7.01 -8.42
CA ALA A 119 -17.45 -6.50 -9.77
C ALA A 119 -17.70 -4.99 -9.75
N ALA A 120 -18.65 -4.53 -8.93
CA ALA A 120 -18.94 -3.10 -8.77
C ALA A 120 -17.70 -2.29 -8.39
N ARG A 121 -16.93 -2.77 -7.41
CA ARG A 121 -15.67 -2.13 -7.03
C ARG A 121 -14.69 -2.06 -8.21
N ARG A 122 -14.51 -3.13 -8.97
CA ARG A 122 -13.61 -3.14 -10.13
C ARG A 122 -14.04 -2.13 -11.20
N SER A 123 -15.33 -2.05 -11.47
CA SER A 123 -15.87 -1.09 -12.44
C SER A 123 -15.68 0.35 -11.99
N ILE A 124 -15.93 0.66 -10.71
CA ILE A 124 -15.68 1.99 -10.14
C ILE A 124 -14.18 2.34 -10.20
N MET A 125 -13.31 1.38 -9.87
CA MET A 125 -11.86 1.59 -9.95
C MET A 125 -11.32 1.69 -11.38
N ALA A 126 -12.09 1.36 -12.39
CA ALA A 126 -11.74 1.59 -13.79
C ALA A 126 -11.88 3.06 -14.19
N LEU A 127 -12.65 3.86 -13.44
CA LEU A 127 -12.75 5.29 -13.68
C LEU A 127 -11.40 5.98 -13.42
N PRO A 128 -10.91 6.82 -14.33
CA PRO A 128 -9.63 7.51 -14.18
C PRO A 128 -9.55 8.39 -12.95
N SER A 129 -10.67 9.00 -12.57
CA SER A 129 -10.82 9.93 -11.45
C SER A 129 -10.78 9.26 -10.07
N VAL A 130 -10.75 7.91 -10.00
CA VAL A 130 -10.85 7.14 -8.74
C VAL A 130 -9.54 6.44 -8.43
N ALA A 131 -8.89 6.84 -7.34
CA ALA A 131 -7.69 6.21 -6.81
C ALA A 131 -8.00 4.90 -6.08
N SER A 132 -9.06 4.90 -5.28
CA SER A 132 -9.51 3.70 -4.56
C SER A 132 -11.00 3.74 -4.30
N ALA A 133 -11.61 2.56 -4.26
CA ALA A 133 -13.02 2.41 -3.95
C ALA A 133 -13.27 1.21 -3.03
N ARG A 134 -14.25 1.36 -2.15
CA ARG A 134 -14.77 0.30 -1.29
C ARG A 134 -16.29 0.28 -1.44
N VAL A 135 -16.86 -0.90 -1.66
CA VAL A 135 -18.28 -1.11 -1.79
C VAL A 135 -18.73 -2.06 -0.69
N GLU A 136 -19.69 -1.64 0.12
CA GLU A 136 -20.14 -2.37 1.30
C GLU A 136 -21.67 -2.50 1.29
N ARG A 137 -22.18 -3.63 1.83
CA ARG A 137 -23.60 -3.81 2.07
C ARG A 137 -23.96 -3.33 3.47
N GLU A 138 -24.92 -2.45 3.56
CA GLU A 138 -25.55 -2.05 4.81
C GLU A 138 -27.01 -2.54 4.81
N TRP A 139 -27.23 -3.64 5.50
CA TRP A 139 -28.55 -4.22 5.58
C TRP A 139 -29.56 -3.28 6.25
N PRO A 140 -30.84 -3.25 5.84
CA PRO A 140 -31.48 -4.22 4.94
C PRO A 140 -31.38 -3.89 3.44
N GLY A 141 -31.21 -2.65 3.00
CA GLY A 141 -31.38 -2.26 1.59
C GLY A 141 -30.42 -1.14 1.13
N THR A 142 -29.27 -0.94 1.77
CA THR A 142 -28.33 0.12 1.38
C THR A 142 -27.01 -0.45 0.88
N ILE A 143 -26.54 0.02 -0.26
CA ILE A 143 -25.18 -0.17 -0.72
C ILE A 143 -24.42 1.14 -0.46
N ARG A 144 -23.31 1.05 0.26
CA ARG A 144 -22.41 2.16 0.51
C ARG A 144 -21.18 2.04 -0.36
N VAL A 145 -20.91 3.07 -1.14
CA VAL A 145 -19.69 3.22 -1.96
C VAL A 145 -18.87 4.33 -1.32
N VAL A 146 -17.71 3.98 -0.79
CA VAL A 146 -16.71 4.94 -0.29
C VAL A 146 -15.56 4.98 -1.29
N PHE A 147 -15.24 6.17 -1.79
CA PHE A 147 -14.17 6.33 -2.76
C PHE A 147 -13.21 7.45 -2.37
N HIS A 148 -11.99 7.36 -2.89
CA HIS A 148 -11.00 8.43 -2.84
C HIS A 148 -10.71 8.87 -4.27
N ALA A 149 -10.72 10.17 -4.48
CA ALA A 149 -10.36 10.74 -5.78
C ALA A 149 -8.87 10.56 -6.07
N GLU A 150 -8.55 10.33 -7.33
CA GLU A 150 -7.17 10.41 -7.78
C GLU A 150 -6.71 11.88 -7.75
N SER A 151 -5.53 12.11 -7.19
CA SER A 151 -4.97 13.45 -7.11
C SER A 151 -4.07 13.69 -8.32
N PRO A 152 -4.28 14.77 -9.07
CA PRO A 152 -3.39 15.11 -10.18
C PRO A 152 -1.98 15.39 -9.63
N LEU A 153 -0.96 14.95 -10.38
CA LEU A 153 0.45 15.09 -10.03
C LEU A 153 1.19 16.01 -10.99
N ALA A 154 1.00 15.84 -12.29
CA ALA A 154 1.71 16.61 -13.33
C ALA A 154 1.00 16.51 -14.68
N VAL A 155 1.43 17.35 -15.62
CA VAL A 155 1.08 17.26 -17.03
C VAL A 155 2.29 16.68 -17.78
N LEU A 156 2.12 15.53 -18.44
CA LEU A 156 3.10 15.01 -19.40
C LEU A 156 2.85 15.67 -20.77
N ALA A 157 3.89 16.21 -21.36
CA ALA A 157 3.88 16.81 -22.69
C ALA A 157 4.88 16.07 -23.58
N GLY A 158 4.42 15.51 -24.68
CA GLY A 158 5.27 14.87 -25.70
C GLY A 158 4.74 15.15 -27.10
N GLY A 159 5.52 15.85 -27.92
CA GLY A 159 5.05 16.33 -29.20
C GLY A 159 3.86 17.29 -29.08
N GLU A 160 2.77 16.95 -29.77
CA GLU A 160 1.53 17.74 -29.71
C GLU A 160 0.56 17.27 -28.63
N ARG A 161 0.88 16.18 -27.93
CA ARG A 161 -0.03 15.57 -26.96
C ARG A 161 0.33 15.95 -25.52
N ARG A 162 -0.71 16.28 -24.76
CA ARG A 162 -0.60 16.62 -23.35
C ARG A 162 -1.59 15.77 -22.55
N VAL A 163 -1.12 15.10 -21.52
CA VAL A 163 -1.96 14.25 -20.66
C VAL A 163 -1.74 14.60 -19.20
N LEU A 164 -2.82 14.63 -18.44
CA LEU A 164 -2.80 14.79 -17.00
C LEU A 164 -2.56 13.43 -16.36
N ILE A 165 -1.58 13.35 -15.46
CA ILE A 165 -1.28 12.13 -14.70
C ILE A 165 -1.57 12.32 -13.22
N GLY A 166 -2.02 11.23 -12.58
CA GLY A 166 -2.26 11.16 -11.15
C GLY A 166 -1.07 10.62 -10.36
N ARG A 167 -1.12 10.76 -9.04
CA ARG A 167 -0.11 10.23 -8.11
C ARG A 167 0.03 8.72 -8.18
N GLY A 168 -1.07 8.01 -8.47
CA GLY A 168 -1.04 6.57 -8.69
C GLY A 168 -0.40 6.13 -10.01
N GLY A 169 0.20 7.05 -10.78
CA GLY A 169 0.79 6.72 -12.08
C GLY A 169 -0.26 6.33 -13.13
N ARG A 170 -1.43 6.94 -13.09
CA ARG A 170 -2.52 6.72 -14.03
C ARG A 170 -2.78 7.96 -14.86
N VAL A 171 -3.13 7.79 -16.12
CA VAL A 171 -3.57 8.87 -17.00
C VAL A 171 -5.00 9.27 -16.64
N LEU A 172 -5.20 10.52 -16.23
CA LEU A 172 -6.49 11.03 -15.76
C LEU A 172 -7.32 11.62 -16.89
N ALA A 173 -6.68 12.43 -17.73
CA ALA A 173 -7.34 13.13 -18.84
C ALA A 173 -6.33 13.49 -19.91
N GLU A 174 -6.83 13.69 -21.12
CA GLU A 174 -6.10 14.36 -22.19
C GLU A 174 -6.43 15.86 -22.17
N LEU A 175 -5.41 16.70 -22.28
CA LEU A 175 -5.55 18.15 -22.31
C LEU A 175 -5.35 18.64 -23.74
N ALA A 176 -6.16 19.60 -24.18
CA ALA A 176 -5.89 20.27 -25.44
C ALA A 176 -4.58 21.07 -25.36
N GLN A 177 -3.97 21.34 -26.51
CA GLN A 177 -2.70 22.11 -26.54
C GLN A 177 -2.85 23.51 -25.92
N ASP A 178 -3.99 24.15 -26.18
CA ASP A 178 -4.29 25.50 -25.72
C ASP A 178 -4.88 25.54 -24.30
N ASP A 179 -5.18 24.38 -23.70
CA ASP A 179 -5.67 24.33 -22.33
C ASP A 179 -4.60 24.84 -21.36
N PRO A 180 -4.93 25.70 -20.41
CA PRO A 180 -3.99 26.10 -19.38
C PRO A 180 -3.56 24.88 -18.56
N THR A 181 -2.28 24.79 -18.24
CA THR A 181 -1.84 23.80 -17.24
C THR A 181 -2.52 24.12 -15.92
N PRO A 182 -3.15 23.11 -15.26
CA PRO A 182 -3.79 23.34 -13.98
C PRO A 182 -2.83 23.96 -12.97
N GLU A 183 -3.32 24.94 -12.21
CA GLU A 183 -2.48 25.70 -11.26
C GLU A 183 -1.75 24.77 -10.27
N GLY A 184 -0.49 25.02 -10.05
CA GLY A 184 0.34 24.28 -9.10
C GLY A 184 0.87 22.93 -9.61
N LEU A 185 0.53 22.51 -10.82
CA LEU A 185 1.08 21.28 -11.39
C LEU A 185 2.31 21.56 -12.25
N PRO A 186 3.39 20.79 -12.07
CA PRO A 186 4.55 20.86 -12.94
C PRO A 186 4.24 20.24 -14.31
N THR A 187 4.89 20.75 -15.34
CA THR A 187 4.90 20.13 -16.66
C THR A 187 6.14 19.26 -16.79
N VAL A 188 5.97 18.06 -17.29
CA VAL A 188 7.05 17.13 -17.63
C VAL A 188 7.10 17.01 -19.15
N THR A 189 8.21 17.38 -19.71
CA THR A 189 8.48 17.24 -21.16
C THR A 189 9.08 15.86 -21.41
N VAL A 190 8.48 15.09 -22.28
CA VAL A 190 8.99 13.79 -22.74
C VAL A 190 9.49 13.98 -24.17
N GLU A 191 10.79 13.80 -24.38
CA GLU A 191 11.41 14.01 -25.70
C GLU A 191 10.99 12.98 -26.75
N ASP A 192 10.65 11.77 -26.32
CA ASP A 192 10.06 10.76 -27.19
C ASP A 192 8.54 10.93 -27.29
N PRO A 193 8.00 11.50 -28.38
CA PRO A 193 6.57 11.72 -28.52
C PRO A 193 5.77 10.42 -28.57
N SER A 194 6.39 9.30 -28.99
CA SER A 194 5.71 8.01 -29.09
C SER A 194 5.29 7.49 -27.73
N ALA A 195 6.12 7.72 -26.69
CA ALA A 195 5.84 7.33 -25.32
C ALA A 195 4.58 7.99 -24.73
N VAL A 196 4.22 9.19 -25.21
CA VAL A 196 3.00 9.90 -24.77
C VAL A 196 1.83 9.60 -25.70
N SER A 197 2.08 9.40 -26.99
CA SER A 197 1.02 9.14 -27.99
C SER A 197 0.27 7.83 -27.76
N GLU A 198 0.91 6.83 -27.15
CA GLU A 198 0.34 5.52 -26.86
C GLU A 198 -0.47 5.48 -25.55
N LEU A 199 -0.46 6.56 -24.76
CA LEU A 199 -1.16 6.59 -23.49
C LEU A 199 -2.68 6.74 -23.68
N GLU A 200 -3.45 5.87 -23.05
CA GLU A 200 -4.90 5.93 -23.02
C GLU A 200 -5.39 6.46 -21.67
N VAL A 201 -6.46 7.25 -21.67
CA VAL A 201 -7.09 7.74 -20.45
C VAL A 201 -7.58 6.56 -19.60
N GLY A 202 -7.22 6.54 -18.34
CA GLY A 202 -7.49 5.45 -17.41
C GLY A 202 -6.42 4.36 -17.36
N SER A 203 -5.47 4.33 -18.32
CA SER A 203 -4.36 3.39 -18.30
C SER A 203 -3.31 3.74 -17.25
N ALA A 204 -2.55 2.74 -16.81
CA ALA A 204 -1.34 2.97 -16.01
C ALA A 204 -0.20 3.45 -16.93
N LEU A 205 0.68 4.28 -16.38
CA LEU A 205 1.90 4.68 -17.06
C LEU A 205 2.80 3.46 -17.32
N PRO A 206 3.45 3.36 -18.47
CA PRO A 206 4.46 2.36 -18.74
C PRO A 206 5.68 2.57 -17.84
N GLU A 207 6.48 1.53 -17.66
CA GLU A 207 7.67 1.55 -16.78
C GLU A 207 8.66 2.66 -17.17
N SER A 208 8.79 2.94 -18.47
CA SER A 208 9.63 4.02 -19.01
C SER A 208 9.28 5.41 -18.46
N LEU A 209 8.01 5.66 -18.15
CA LEU A 209 7.53 6.94 -17.61
C LEU A 209 7.31 6.91 -16.08
N SER A 210 7.40 5.75 -15.45
CA SER A 210 7.16 5.61 -14.00
C SER A 210 8.16 6.39 -13.15
N SER A 211 9.38 6.57 -13.63
CA SER A 211 10.44 7.36 -12.99
C SER A 211 10.04 8.83 -12.78
N VAL A 212 9.23 9.38 -13.67
CA VAL A 212 8.70 10.75 -13.55
C VAL A 212 7.85 10.89 -12.29
N VAL A 213 6.96 9.93 -12.03
CA VAL A 213 6.11 9.94 -10.82
C VAL A 213 6.98 9.90 -9.57
N VAL A 214 7.99 9.01 -9.55
CA VAL A 214 8.91 8.87 -8.41
C VAL A 214 9.66 10.17 -8.14
N VAL A 215 10.18 10.83 -9.17
CA VAL A 215 10.87 12.15 -9.03
C VAL A 215 9.93 13.18 -8.42
N LEU A 216 8.73 13.34 -8.98
CA LEU A 216 7.80 14.37 -8.55
C LEU A 216 7.29 14.17 -7.13
N GLU A 217 7.06 12.91 -6.73
CA GLU A 217 6.61 12.59 -5.36
C GLU A 217 7.70 12.77 -4.32
N GLN A 218 8.94 12.42 -4.67
CA GLN A 218 10.09 12.52 -3.76
C GLN A 218 10.81 13.87 -3.82
N LEU A 219 10.33 14.82 -4.62
CA LEU A 219 10.99 16.10 -4.82
C LEU A 219 11.05 16.89 -3.51
N PRO A 220 12.26 17.14 -2.95
CA PRO A 220 12.41 17.93 -1.73
C PRO A 220 11.98 19.39 -1.93
N GLU A 221 11.53 20.04 -0.85
CA GLU A 221 10.99 21.41 -0.90
C GLU A 221 11.91 22.44 -1.56
N PRO A 222 13.23 22.47 -1.33
CA PRO A 222 14.10 23.42 -1.99
C PRO A 222 14.14 23.29 -3.52
N LEU A 223 13.92 22.09 -4.05
CA LEU A 223 13.82 21.84 -5.48
C LEU A 223 12.41 22.08 -6.00
N ARG A 224 11.40 21.68 -5.22
CA ARG A 224 9.99 21.81 -5.61
C ARG A 224 9.59 23.26 -5.84
N SER A 225 9.96 24.16 -4.92
CA SER A 225 9.65 25.59 -5.01
C SER A 225 10.32 26.26 -6.20
N ARG A 226 11.45 25.74 -6.64
CA ARG A 226 12.22 26.28 -7.76
C ARG A 226 12.05 25.53 -9.08
N SER A 227 11.40 24.39 -9.10
CA SER A 227 11.21 23.60 -10.32
C SER A 227 10.39 24.38 -11.36
N ALA A 228 10.94 24.56 -12.54
CA ALA A 228 10.23 25.09 -13.70
C ALA A 228 9.58 23.96 -14.52
N GLY A 229 10.17 22.78 -14.50
CA GLY A 229 9.73 21.60 -15.21
C GLY A 229 10.75 20.46 -15.10
N VAL A 230 10.34 19.29 -15.51
CA VAL A 230 11.18 18.09 -15.59
C VAL A 230 11.19 17.63 -17.05
N THR A 231 12.33 17.20 -17.54
CA THR A 231 12.46 16.64 -18.88
C THR A 231 12.95 15.20 -18.76
N LEU A 232 12.32 14.30 -19.50
CA LEU A 232 12.75 12.94 -19.73
C LEU A 232 13.23 12.83 -21.17
N ASP A 233 14.52 12.57 -21.37
CA ASP A 233 15.08 12.40 -22.71
C ASP A 233 14.73 11.02 -23.30
N ALA A 234 15.01 10.84 -24.59
CA ALA A 234 14.76 9.58 -25.27
C ALA A 234 15.63 8.40 -24.74
N GLY A 235 16.69 8.69 -23.99
CA GLY A 235 17.55 7.69 -23.34
C GLY A 235 17.08 7.30 -21.94
N GLY A 236 15.99 7.90 -21.43
CA GLY A 236 15.48 7.67 -20.10
C GLY A 236 16.19 8.46 -18.99
N ASN A 237 16.98 9.49 -19.36
CA ASN A 237 17.62 10.36 -18.38
C ASN A 237 16.68 11.50 -18.01
N LEU A 238 16.72 11.83 -16.74
CA LEU A 238 15.92 12.89 -16.14
C LEU A 238 16.77 14.15 -15.96
N SER A 239 16.20 15.28 -16.32
CA SER A 239 16.73 16.60 -16.00
C SER A 239 15.61 17.50 -15.46
N MET A 240 15.98 18.51 -14.70
CA MET A 240 15.04 19.45 -14.08
C MET A 240 15.50 20.87 -14.32
N ALA A 241 14.64 21.70 -14.92
CA ALA A 241 14.87 23.13 -15.01
C ALA A 241 14.53 23.79 -13.68
N LEU A 242 15.43 24.65 -13.19
CA LEU A 242 15.26 25.48 -12.00
C LEU A 242 14.97 26.92 -12.42
N ARG A 243 14.02 27.54 -11.73
CA ARG A 243 13.78 29.01 -11.84
C ARG A 243 14.78 29.78 -10.99
N ALA A 244 15.15 30.93 -11.44
CA ALA A 244 15.83 31.89 -10.60
C ALA A 244 15.06 32.15 -9.29
N ASP A 245 15.78 32.23 -8.19
CA ASP A 245 15.21 32.72 -6.94
C ASP A 245 15.66 34.16 -6.73
N PRO A 246 14.79 35.16 -6.94
CA PRO A 246 15.17 36.56 -6.81
C PRO A 246 15.53 36.92 -5.37
N ALA A 247 15.13 36.16 -4.38
CA ALA A 247 15.47 36.40 -2.97
C ALA A 247 16.89 35.92 -2.62
N LEU A 248 17.44 34.99 -3.41
CA LEU A 248 18.75 34.35 -3.18
C LEU A 248 19.76 34.70 -4.28
N ASP A 249 19.51 35.72 -5.09
CA ASP A 249 20.33 36.08 -6.27
C ASP A 249 20.64 34.87 -7.17
N GLY A 250 19.71 33.92 -7.22
CA GLY A 250 19.84 32.71 -8.02
C GLY A 250 19.59 32.98 -9.50
N SER A 251 20.25 32.23 -10.37
CA SER A 251 19.95 32.17 -11.80
C SER A 251 19.11 30.99 -12.16
N ASP A 252 18.50 31.03 -13.34
CA ASP A 252 17.94 29.82 -13.97
C ASP A 252 19.08 28.84 -14.21
N GLY A 253 18.78 27.55 -14.07
CA GLY A 253 19.76 26.52 -14.31
C GLY A 253 19.10 25.17 -14.50
N THR A 254 19.91 24.16 -14.82
CA THR A 254 19.43 22.80 -15.03
C THR A 254 20.09 21.87 -14.01
N VAL A 255 19.31 20.96 -13.43
CA VAL A 255 19.80 19.83 -12.62
C VAL A 255 19.76 18.58 -13.49
N GLU A 256 20.92 17.98 -13.73
CA GLU A 256 21.03 16.70 -14.41
C GLU A 256 20.99 15.55 -13.39
N LEU A 257 19.89 14.81 -13.40
CA LEU A 257 19.67 13.61 -12.55
C LEU A 257 20.15 12.33 -13.24
N GLY A 258 20.17 12.32 -14.59
CA GLY A 258 20.50 11.11 -15.37
C GLY A 258 19.46 10.01 -15.23
N PRO A 259 19.86 8.72 -15.32
CA PRO A 259 18.94 7.60 -15.22
C PRO A 259 18.27 7.53 -13.85
N ALA A 260 17.14 6.82 -13.77
CA ALA A 260 16.26 6.79 -12.61
C ALA A 260 16.78 5.96 -11.41
N ASP A 261 18.03 5.50 -11.47
CA ASP A 261 18.69 4.83 -10.36
C ASP A 261 19.05 5.81 -9.23
N GLU A 262 19.03 5.35 -7.99
CA GLU A 262 19.41 6.13 -6.80
C GLU A 262 18.75 7.54 -6.71
N LEU A 263 17.56 7.73 -7.29
CA LEU A 263 16.88 9.03 -7.39
C LEU A 263 16.78 9.77 -6.05
N ALA A 264 16.49 9.08 -4.97
CA ALA A 264 16.38 9.68 -3.65
C ALA A 264 17.72 10.32 -3.22
N SER A 265 18.84 9.67 -3.47
CA SER A 265 20.18 10.18 -3.16
C SER A 265 20.54 11.38 -4.05
N LYS A 266 20.22 11.30 -5.34
CA LYS A 266 20.44 12.39 -6.30
C LYS A 266 19.61 13.63 -5.96
N LEU A 267 18.32 13.45 -5.64
CA LEU A 267 17.44 14.55 -5.23
C LEU A 267 17.88 15.19 -3.91
N LEU A 268 18.34 14.40 -2.92
CA LEU A 268 18.87 14.93 -1.67
C LEU A 268 20.18 15.69 -1.88
N ALA A 269 21.10 15.18 -2.72
CA ALA A 269 22.32 15.87 -3.06
C ALA A 269 22.02 17.22 -3.75
N ALA A 270 21.16 17.23 -4.76
CA ALA A 270 20.72 18.43 -5.42
C ALA A 270 20.07 19.42 -4.45
N ALA A 271 19.15 18.95 -3.61
CA ALA A 271 18.45 19.80 -2.64
C ALA A 271 19.41 20.43 -1.62
N SER A 272 20.39 19.68 -1.13
CA SER A 272 21.39 20.19 -0.19
C SER A 272 22.26 21.30 -0.80
N ILE A 273 22.59 21.17 -2.07
CA ILE A 273 23.38 22.16 -2.81
C ILE A 273 22.53 23.41 -3.07
N VAL A 274 21.30 23.23 -3.57
CA VAL A 274 20.37 24.35 -3.86
C VAL A 274 20.02 25.12 -2.61
N ALA A 275 19.93 24.48 -1.45
CA ALA A 275 19.65 25.16 -0.18
C ALA A 275 20.86 25.84 0.44
N GLY A 276 22.08 25.39 0.18
CA GLY A 276 23.28 25.85 0.88
C GLY A 276 24.31 26.57 0.04
N ALA A 277 24.29 26.41 -1.27
CA ALA A 277 25.28 27.02 -2.16
C ALA A 277 24.73 28.29 -2.81
N ARG A 278 25.66 29.16 -3.20
CA ARG A 278 25.34 30.31 -4.06
C ARG A 278 24.99 29.80 -5.46
N MET A 279 23.78 30.10 -5.90
CA MET A 279 23.24 29.66 -7.20
C MET A 279 23.38 30.76 -8.28
N GLU A 280 24.20 31.79 -8.00
CA GLU A 280 24.50 32.82 -8.98
C GLU A 280 25.18 32.20 -10.19
N CYS A 281 24.72 32.56 -11.36
CA CYS A 281 25.25 32.06 -12.64
C CYS A 281 25.21 30.55 -12.78
N LEU A 282 24.30 29.88 -12.12
CA LEU A 282 24.13 28.44 -12.29
C LEU A 282 23.75 28.15 -13.76
N ASP A 283 24.54 27.29 -14.41
CA ASP A 283 24.24 26.71 -15.71
C ASP A 283 23.72 25.26 -15.52
N VAL A 284 24.59 24.37 -15.04
CA VAL A 284 24.24 22.98 -14.80
C VAL A 284 24.71 22.51 -13.44
N LEU A 285 23.82 21.88 -12.70
CA LEU A 285 24.10 21.09 -11.51
C LEU A 285 24.00 19.60 -11.86
N ASP A 286 25.13 18.94 -12.04
CA ASP A 286 25.19 17.52 -12.35
C ASP A 286 25.25 16.70 -11.05
N VAL A 287 24.21 15.90 -10.81
CA VAL A 287 24.08 14.97 -9.67
C VAL A 287 23.86 13.53 -10.11
N ARG A 288 24.24 13.21 -11.36
CA ARG A 288 24.18 11.81 -11.87
C ARG A 288 24.99 10.87 -10.96
N GLU A 289 26.06 11.37 -10.40
CA GLU A 289 26.83 10.72 -9.35
C GLU A 289 26.62 11.46 -8.01
N PRO A 290 25.71 11.01 -7.13
CA PRO A 290 25.33 11.78 -5.94
C PRO A 290 26.45 11.96 -4.92
N SER A 291 27.50 11.14 -4.98
CA SER A 291 28.69 11.25 -4.13
C SER A 291 29.68 12.32 -4.63
N ARG A 292 29.56 12.76 -5.88
CA ARG A 292 30.47 13.71 -6.53
C ARG A 292 29.71 14.72 -7.40
N PRO A 293 28.81 15.50 -6.82
CA PRO A 293 28.08 16.51 -7.57
C PRO A 293 29.02 17.56 -8.15
N THR A 294 28.73 18.04 -9.35
CA THR A 294 29.47 19.11 -10.02
C THR A 294 28.58 20.27 -10.38
N ILE A 295 29.11 21.49 -10.32
CA ILE A 295 28.41 22.72 -10.66
C ILE A 295 29.14 23.39 -11.79
N SER A 296 28.45 23.60 -12.90
CA SER A 296 28.90 24.47 -13.99
C SER A 296 28.25 25.83 -13.86
N ARG A 297 28.99 26.88 -14.20
CA ARG A 297 28.49 28.24 -14.20
C ARG A 297 28.63 28.86 -15.59
N ASP A 298 27.69 29.72 -15.94
CA ASP A 298 27.73 30.45 -17.18
C ASP A 298 28.98 31.37 -17.20
N ARG A 299 29.76 31.28 -18.27
CA ARG A 299 31.01 32.03 -18.44
C ARG A 299 30.80 33.52 -18.65
N GLY A 300 29.60 33.93 -19.05
CA GLY A 300 29.24 35.34 -19.26
C GLY A 300 28.71 36.05 -18.01
N CYS A 301 28.48 35.33 -16.94
CA CYS A 301 27.97 35.85 -15.68
C CYS A 301 29.11 36.07 -14.70
N ASP A 302 29.22 37.31 -14.16
CA ASP A 302 30.14 37.61 -13.08
C ASP A 302 29.44 37.42 -11.73
N PRO A 303 29.72 36.36 -10.98
CA PRO A 303 29.13 36.14 -9.68
C PRO A 303 29.71 37.12 -8.66
N GLY A 304 29.64 38.38 -8.77
CA GLY A 304 30.10 39.40 -7.83
C GLY A 304 31.01 38.94 -6.66
N PRO A 305 31.75 39.77 -6.01
CA PRO A 305 32.61 39.30 -4.92
C PRO A 305 31.79 38.64 -3.83
N PRO A 306 32.27 37.52 -3.24
CA PRO A 306 31.59 36.84 -2.18
C PRO A 306 31.22 37.85 -1.08
N THR A 307 29.94 38.05 -0.83
CA THR A 307 29.49 38.79 0.34
C THR A 307 29.85 37.90 1.55
N VAL A 308 31.10 38.00 1.97
CA VAL A 308 31.52 37.39 3.22
C VAL A 308 30.74 38.16 4.28
N GLY A 309 29.70 37.57 4.82
CA GLY A 309 29.15 38.04 6.08
C GLY A 309 30.34 38.17 7.00
N ALA A 310 30.71 39.41 7.28
CA ALA A 310 31.85 39.76 8.12
C ALA A 310 31.58 39.19 9.53
N THR A 311 31.93 37.95 9.73
CA THR A 311 32.29 37.51 11.07
C THR A 311 33.64 38.17 11.34
N THR A 312 33.57 39.38 11.85
CA THR A 312 34.70 40.09 12.41
C THR A 312 35.23 39.21 13.53
N VAL A 313 36.22 38.39 13.21
CA VAL A 313 37.07 37.81 14.24
C VAL A 313 37.81 39.01 14.84
N PRO A 314 37.60 39.36 16.10
CA PRO A 314 38.32 40.46 16.69
C PRO A 314 39.80 40.15 16.56
N ALA A 315 40.54 41.06 15.90
CA ALA A 315 41.99 41.01 15.81
C ALA A 315 42.53 40.86 17.24
N ARG A 316 43.19 39.77 17.49
CA ARG A 316 43.94 39.55 18.75
C ARG A 316 45.07 40.57 18.73
N THR A 317 44.92 41.66 19.49
CA THR A 317 45.99 42.62 19.78
C THR A 317 47.12 41.84 20.44
N GLU A 318 48.20 41.67 19.71
CA GLU A 318 49.45 41.20 20.31
C GLU A 318 49.97 42.30 21.25
N PRO A 319 50.31 41.99 22.50
CA PRO A 319 51.05 42.92 23.32
C PRO A 319 52.51 42.93 22.87
N ASP A 320 52.97 44.11 22.48
CA ASP A 320 54.37 44.47 22.26
C ASP A 320 55.19 44.15 23.53
N GLY A 321 56.26 43.43 23.40
CA GLY A 321 57.01 42.99 24.60
C GLY A 321 58.37 42.36 24.27
N THR A 322 59.34 43.24 23.96
CA THR A 322 60.75 43.11 24.34
C THR A 322 61.48 41.79 24.24
N ALA A 323 62.47 41.83 23.39
CA ALA A 323 63.57 40.89 23.25
C ALA A 323 64.25 40.52 24.58
N ARG A 324 64.50 39.23 24.78
CA ARG A 324 65.61 38.70 25.57
C ARG A 324 66.18 37.44 24.96
N THR A 325 67.42 37.52 24.71
CA THR A 325 68.47 36.57 24.23
C THR A 325 68.67 35.37 25.20
N ALA A 326 69.12 34.28 24.58
CA ALA A 326 69.86 33.14 25.15
C ALA A 326 68.98 32.05 25.89
N ASP A 327 69.21 30.75 25.80
CA ASP A 327 70.28 29.86 25.41
C ASP A 327 69.70 28.41 25.32
N PRO A 328 70.30 27.49 24.59
CA PRO A 328 69.72 26.20 24.35
C PRO A 328 70.25 25.18 25.36
N ARG A 329 69.43 24.40 25.97
CA ARG A 329 69.68 23.01 26.46
C ARG A 329 68.53 22.47 27.33
N SER A 330 68.15 21.30 26.94
CA SER A 330 67.69 20.25 27.89
C SER A 330 66.33 19.70 27.54
N GLY A 331 66.38 18.50 27.04
CA GLY A 331 65.20 17.68 26.79
C GLY A 331 64.51 17.24 28.09
N ARG A 332 63.24 17.03 27.92
CA ARG A 332 62.52 15.98 28.66
C ARG A 332 61.18 15.64 27.97
N THR A 333 61.12 14.42 27.62
CA THR A 333 59.90 13.68 27.21
C THR A 333 58.84 13.78 28.30
N SER A 334 57.64 14.16 27.92
CA SER A 334 56.49 14.00 28.79
C SER A 334 55.31 13.42 27.97
N THR A 335 55.10 12.17 28.21
CA THR A 335 53.94 11.39 27.77
C THR A 335 52.70 11.87 28.54
N SER A 336 51.72 12.42 27.87
CA SER A 336 50.43 12.71 28.45
C SER A 336 49.36 11.76 27.91
N THR A 337 48.99 10.83 28.77
CA THR A 337 47.90 9.90 28.62
C THR A 337 46.60 10.65 28.81
N THR A 338 45.77 10.80 27.81
CA THR A 338 44.41 11.36 27.95
C THR A 338 43.41 10.23 28.09
N THR A 339 42.89 10.10 29.27
CA THR A 339 41.80 9.20 29.66
C THR A 339 40.47 9.72 29.13
N ALA A 340 39.84 8.97 28.24
CA ALA A 340 38.50 9.26 27.77
C ALA A 340 37.43 8.83 28.77
N THR A 341 36.72 9.76 29.36
CA THR A 341 35.59 9.52 30.26
C THR A 341 34.32 9.36 29.41
N ARG A 342 33.81 8.17 29.44
CA ARG A 342 32.52 7.76 28.83
C ARG A 342 31.38 8.25 29.72
N ARG A 343 30.57 9.22 29.28
CA ARG A 343 29.30 9.57 29.93
C ARG A 343 28.15 8.86 29.26
N THR A 344 27.54 7.96 29.99
CA THR A 344 26.23 7.37 29.73
C THR A 344 25.16 8.40 30.02
N ALA A 345 24.33 8.73 29.06
CA ALA A 345 23.13 9.56 29.25
C ALA A 345 21.92 8.63 29.43
N ALA A 346 21.22 8.84 30.56
CA ALA A 346 20.00 8.14 30.94
C ALA A 346 18.79 8.67 30.14
N VAL A 347 17.97 7.74 29.70
CA VAL A 347 16.65 7.99 29.09
C VAL A 347 15.65 8.27 30.20
N SER A 348 15.04 9.45 30.18
CA SER A 348 13.91 9.79 31.03
C SER A 348 12.61 9.69 30.25
N THR A 349 11.80 8.71 30.59
CA THR A 349 10.39 8.59 30.17
C THR A 349 9.55 9.55 31.01
N THR A 350 8.93 10.53 30.38
CA THR A 350 7.92 11.39 31.00
C THR A 350 6.53 10.97 30.56
N THR A 351 5.78 10.42 31.49
CA THR A 351 4.34 10.14 31.42
C THR A 351 3.59 11.43 31.75
N ALA A 352 2.70 11.89 30.87
CA ALA A 352 1.79 13.00 31.14
C ALA A 352 0.43 12.48 31.59
N PRO A 353 -0.19 13.07 32.61
CA PRO A 353 -1.53 12.70 33.06
C PRO A 353 -2.62 13.50 32.34
N GLY A 354 -3.77 12.84 32.18
CA GLY A 354 -4.98 13.38 31.56
C GLY A 354 -5.60 14.55 32.31
N SER A 355 -6.29 15.39 31.54
CA SER A 355 -7.20 16.43 32.06
C SER A 355 -8.56 16.29 31.40
N THR A 356 -9.50 15.75 32.18
CA THR A 356 -10.94 15.89 32.04
C THR A 356 -11.34 17.35 32.26
N ARG A 357 -12.10 17.93 31.33
CA ARG A 357 -12.97 19.07 31.67
C ARG A 357 -14.31 19.00 30.93
N ARG A 358 -15.28 18.91 31.78
CA ARG A 358 -16.73 18.93 31.67
C ARG A 358 -17.22 20.35 31.31
N GLY A 359 -18.31 20.43 30.53
CA GLY A 359 -19.37 21.38 30.85
C GLY A 359 -19.63 22.48 29.83
N SER A 360 -20.77 22.43 29.28
CA SER A 360 -21.88 23.42 29.29
C SER A 360 -22.49 23.70 27.90
N GLU A 361 -23.63 23.11 27.68
CA GLU A 361 -24.77 23.75 26.96
C GLU A 361 -25.27 24.97 27.78
N PRO A 362 -26.15 25.89 27.25
CA PRO A 362 -27.17 25.74 26.23
C PRO A 362 -27.41 26.98 25.34
N GLY A 363 -28.34 26.86 24.36
CA GLY A 363 -29.05 28.04 23.84
C GLY A 363 -29.51 27.93 22.37
N ALA A 364 -30.73 27.45 22.15
CA ALA A 364 -31.60 27.92 21.10
C ALA A 364 -32.35 29.15 21.63
N PRO A 365 -33.07 29.98 20.85
CA PRO A 365 -33.82 29.74 19.62
C PRO A 365 -33.76 30.89 18.58
N GLY A 366 -34.29 30.62 17.39
CA GLY A 366 -34.58 31.62 16.39
C GLY A 366 -34.85 30.93 15.04
#